data_9b6b8022df5f60bea4ce89ea4d1e69a7
#
_entry.id   9b6b8022df5f60bea4ce89ea4d1e69a7
#
_cell.length_a   1.000
_cell.length_b   1.000
_cell.length_c   1.000
_cell.angle_alpha   90.00
_cell.angle_beta   90.00
_cell.angle_gamma   90.00
#
_symmetry.space_group_name_H-M   'P 1'
#
loop_
_entity.id
_entity.type
_entity.pdbx_description
1 polymer ?
#
loop_
_entity_poly.entity_id
_entity_poly.type
_entity_poly.pdbx_seq_one_letter_code
_entity_poly.pdbx_strand_id
1 'polypeptide(L)'
;MKYLTALQWAKKGFVPNEDAKGVEGWNNIYYCFRVIRFSESEVHEDREVAKAIVSAKRKEYRDAAKKREQRRKKNAEYRELMKTKWQWLQEGRIPNANARWEVGEELNKTFNTCSYGSNYCYCHKKHTHEPIDDEEMQKAMADYQMNGNSWA
;
A
#
# COMPACT_ATOMS: atom_id res chain seq x y z
N MET A 1 2.36 -36.94 13.42
CA MET A 1 2.30 -36.76 11.96
C MET A 1 2.60 -35.30 11.63
N LYS A 2 3.53 -35.04 10.70
CA LYS A 2 3.97 -33.66 10.40
C LYS A 2 3.27 -33.15 9.16
N TYR A 3 2.58 -32.02 9.27
CA TYR A 3 1.91 -31.36 8.15
C TYR A 3 2.65 -30.08 7.76
N LEU A 4 3.10 -30.00 6.51
CA LEU A 4 3.81 -28.84 5.97
C LEU A 4 3.16 -28.36 4.66
N THR A 5 3.34 -27.08 4.36
CA THR A 5 2.91 -26.55 3.05
C THR A 5 3.77 -27.08 1.92
N ALA A 6 3.29 -27.02 0.68
CA ALA A 6 4.07 -27.43 -0.50
C ALA A 6 5.45 -26.74 -0.56
N LEU A 7 5.52 -25.44 -0.25
CA LEU A 7 6.80 -24.73 -0.22
C LEU A 7 7.74 -25.21 0.90
N GLN A 8 7.20 -25.57 2.07
CA GLN A 8 8.02 -26.10 3.17
C GLN A 8 8.55 -27.49 2.83
N TRP A 9 7.74 -28.32 2.15
CA TRP A 9 8.20 -29.62 1.62
C TRP A 9 9.23 -29.45 0.52
N ALA A 10 9.01 -28.52 -0.44
CA ALA A 10 9.96 -28.24 -1.51
C ALA A 10 11.33 -27.79 -1.00
N LYS A 11 11.39 -27.02 0.09
CA LYS A 11 12.67 -26.68 0.76
C LYS A 11 13.43 -27.89 1.29
N LYS A 12 12.76 -29.02 1.47
CA LYS A 12 13.36 -30.31 1.91
C LYS A 12 13.59 -31.28 0.75
N GLY A 13 13.23 -30.91 -0.47
CA GLY A 13 13.38 -31.74 -1.66
C GLY A 13 12.18 -32.63 -1.96
N PHE A 14 11.03 -32.38 -1.34
CA PHE A 14 9.80 -33.16 -1.52
C PHE A 14 8.73 -32.33 -2.22
N VAL A 15 7.88 -32.99 -2.99
CA VAL A 15 6.74 -32.36 -3.66
C VAL A 15 5.46 -33.15 -3.36
N PRO A 16 4.30 -32.50 -3.30
CA PRO A 16 3.02 -33.20 -3.15
C PRO A 16 2.77 -34.17 -4.33
N ASN A 17 2.17 -35.32 -4.02
CA ASN A 17 1.71 -36.26 -5.03
C ASN A 17 0.59 -35.64 -5.88
N GLU A 18 0.39 -36.10 -7.10
CA GLU A 18 -0.66 -35.58 -7.99
C GLU A 18 -2.08 -35.74 -7.43
N ASP A 19 -2.31 -36.78 -6.65
CA ASP A 19 -3.58 -37.10 -5.99
C ASP A 19 -3.70 -36.55 -4.56
N ALA A 20 -2.65 -35.87 -4.06
CA ALA A 20 -2.62 -35.33 -2.72
C ALA A 20 -3.68 -34.24 -2.53
N LYS A 21 -4.58 -34.43 -1.59
CA LYS A 21 -5.62 -33.43 -1.27
C LYS A 21 -5.17 -32.43 -0.22
N GLY A 22 -4.25 -32.85 0.65
CA GLY A 22 -3.81 -32.07 1.80
C GLY A 22 -4.93 -31.73 2.77
N VAL A 23 -4.59 -31.00 3.80
CA VAL A 23 -5.55 -30.49 4.81
C VAL A 23 -5.55 -28.96 4.77
N GLU A 24 -6.71 -28.40 4.55
CA GLU A 24 -6.90 -26.94 4.60
C GLU A 24 -6.93 -26.45 6.06
N GLY A 25 -6.22 -25.39 6.34
CA GLY A 25 -6.18 -24.77 7.66
C GLY A 25 -5.78 -23.31 7.60
N TRP A 26 -5.96 -22.59 8.70
CA TRP A 26 -5.56 -21.21 8.80
C TRP A 26 -4.04 -21.06 9.01
N ASN A 27 -3.49 -19.98 8.50
CA ASN A 27 -2.13 -19.58 8.87
C ASN A 27 -2.15 -19.11 10.35
N ASN A 28 -1.39 -19.81 11.19
CA ASN A 28 -1.38 -19.58 12.65
C ASN A 28 -0.90 -18.20 13.07
N ILE A 29 -0.19 -17.47 12.20
CA ILE A 29 0.38 -16.15 12.54
C ILE A 29 -0.64 -15.03 12.39
N TYR A 30 -1.49 -15.08 11.35
CA TYR A 30 -2.36 -13.95 11.01
C TYR A 30 -3.85 -14.31 10.91
N TYR A 31 -4.23 -15.59 10.93
CA TYR A 31 -5.60 -16.08 10.74
C TYR A 31 -6.34 -15.54 9.49
N CYS A 32 -5.60 -14.95 8.55
CA CYS A 32 -6.17 -14.25 7.39
C CYS A 32 -6.01 -15.03 6.07
N PHE A 33 -5.25 -16.12 6.07
CA PHE A 33 -5.04 -16.94 4.88
C PHE A 33 -5.32 -18.39 5.17
N ARG A 34 -6.09 -19.03 4.29
CA ARG A 34 -6.18 -20.48 4.26
C ARG A 34 -4.96 -21.04 3.55
N VAL A 35 -4.38 -22.08 4.10
CA VAL A 35 -3.23 -22.77 3.54
C VAL A 35 -3.50 -24.27 3.51
N ILE A 36 -3.05 -24.92 2.44
CA ILE A 36 -3.10 -26.37 2.31
C ILE A 36 -1.78 -26.94 2.82
N ARG A 37 -1.85 -27.92 3.70
CA ARG A 37 -0.71 -28.64 4.24
C ARG A 37 -0.82 -30.11 3.90
N PHE A 38 0.30 -30.73 3.59
CA PHE A 38 0.42 -32.12 3.20
C PHE A 38 1.14 -32.90 4.28
N SER A 39 0.72 -34.14 4.51
CA SER A 39 1.39 -35.09 5.38
C SER A 39 2.59 -35.73 4.67
N GLU A 40 3.43 -36.45 5.42
CA GLU A 40 4.57 -37.16 4.86
C GLU A 40 4.16 -38.25 3.84
N SER A 41 2.99 -38.86 4.00
CA SER A 41 2.45 -39.85 3.06
C SER A 41 1.91 -39.28 1.75
N GLU A 42 1.69 -37.98 1.70
CA GLU A 42 1.15 -37.27 0.53
C GLU A 42 2.24 -36.61 -0.32
N VAL A 43 3.51 -36.82 0.00
CA VAL A 43 4.64 -36.21 -0.71
C VAL A 43 5.63 -37.27 -1.14
N HIS A 44 6.39 -37.02 -2.21
CA HIS A 44 7.48 -37.83 -2.68
C HIS A 44 8.74 -36.98 -2.91
N GLU A 45 9.89 -37.61 -2.95
CA GLU A 45 11.15 -36.92 -3.22
C GLU A 45 11.27 -36.62 -4.72
N ASP A 46 11.35 -35.35 -5.05
CA ASP A 46 11.71 -34.85 -6.38
C ASP A 46 12.46 -33.52 -6.21
N ARG A 47 13.78 -33.61 -6.17
CA ARG A 47 14.67 -32.47 -5.91
C ARG A 47 14.64 -31.42 -7.02
N GLU A 48 14.47 -31.84 -8.27
CA GLU A 48 14.46 -30.89 -9.39
C GLU A 48 13.17 -30.05 -9.41
N VAL A 49 12.03 -30.70 -9.30
CA VAL A 49 10.74 -30.00 -9.19
C VAL A 49 10.68 -29.15 -7.92
N ALA A 50 11.19 -29.67 -6.80
CA ALA A 50 11.26 -28.93 -5.54
C ALA A 50 12.11 -27.65 -5.66
N LYS A 51 13.28 -27.71 -6.31
CA LYS A 51 14.10 -26.52 -6.60
C LYS A 51 13.37 -25.51 -7.50
N ALA A 52 12.65 -26.01 -8.50
CA ALA A 52 11.85 -25.15 -9.38
C ALA A 52 10.76 -24.41 -8.61
N ILE A 53 10.03 -25.09 -7.71
CA ILE A 53 9.00 -24.47 -6.83
C ILE A 53 9.62 -23.38 -5.95
N VAL A 54 10.74 -23.65 -5.29
CA VAL A 54 11.43 -22.68 -4.42
C VAL A 54 11.92 -21.49 -5.22
N SER A 55 12.51 -21.73 -6.40
CA SER A 55 13.00 -20.67 -7.29
C SER A 55 11.87 -19.77 -7.80
N ALA A 56 10.77 -20.36 -8.27
CA ALA A 56 9.59 -19.64 -8.72
C ALA A 56 9.02 -18.74 -7.60
N LYS A 57 8.93 -19.29 -6.37
CA LYS A 57 8.43 -18.52 -5.23
C LYS A 57 9.35 -17.38 -4.82
N ARG A 58 10.66 -17.57 -4.88
CA ARG A 58 11.66 -16.51 -4.66
C ARG A 58 11.54 -15.40 -5.70
N LYS A 59 11.29 -15.75 -6.97
CA LYS A 59 11.06 -14.78 -8.03
C LYS A 59 9.78 -13.98 -7.76
N GLU A 60 8.69 -14.67 -7.43
CA GLU A 60 7.41 -14.02 -7.08
C GLU A 60 7.57 -13.00 -5.94
N TYR A 61 8.27 -13.37 -4.87
CA TYR A 61 8.53 -12.44 -3.76
C TYR A 61 9.38 -11.23 -4.18
N ARG A 62 10.41 -11.43 -5.00
CA ARG A 62 11.22 -10.32 -5.51
C ARG A 62 10.42 -9.37 -6.39
N ASP A 63 9.58 -9.92 -7.26
CA ASP A 63 8.74 -9.12 -8.15
C ASP A 63 7.66 -8.35 -7.37
N ALA A 64 7.06 -8.99 -6.36
CA ALA A 64 6.15 -8.32 -5.45
C ALA A 64 6.83 -7.21 -4.64
N ALA A 65 8.05 -7.42 -4.16
CA ALA A 65 8.83 -6.40 -3.45
C ALA A 65 9.13 -5.19 -4.34
N LYS A 66 9.55 -5.43 -5.60
CA LYS A 66 9.78 -4.37 -6.59
C LYS A 66 8.52 -3.56 -6.86
N LYS A 67 7.38 -4.23 -7.07
CA LYS A 67 6.08 -3.56 -7.28
C LYS A 67 5.68 -2.70 -6.07
N ARG A 68 5.90 -3.20 -4.84
CA ARG A 68 5.63 -2.44 -3.60
C ARG A 68 6.51 -1.20 -3.53
N GLU A 69 7.79 -1.32 -3.84
CA GLU A 69 8.72 -0.19 -3.81
C GLU A 69 8.38 0.86 -4.88
N GLN A 70 8.07 0.46 -6.10
CA GLN A 70 7.61 1.38 -7.16
C GLN A 70 6.34 2.11 -6.75
N ARG A 71 5.36 1.39 -6.16
CA ARG A 71 4.13 2.01 -5.65
C ARG A 71 4.42 2.99 -4.52
N ARG A 72 5.34 2.65 -3.60
CA ARG A 72 5.74 3.51 -2.49
C ARG A 72 6.37 4.83 -2.99
N LYS A 73 7.26 4.74 -3.99
CA LYS A 73 7.86 5.93 -4.62
C LYS A 73 6.81 6.80 -5.29
N LYS A 74 5.95 6.21 -6.12
CA LYS A 74 4.87 6.94 -6.79
C LYS A 74 3.92 7.61 -5.78
N ASN A 75 3.56 6.92 -4.70
CA ASN A 75 2.72 7.50 -3.66
C ASN A 75 3.44 8.63 -2.91
N ALA A 76 4.74 8.52 -2.65
CA ALA A 76 5.52 9.57 -2.01
C ALA A 76 5.56 10.85 -2.85
N GLU A 77 5.86 10.72 -4.16
CA GLU A 77 5.83 11.84 -5.11
C GLU A 77 4.46 12.51 -5.15
N TYR A 78 3.41 11.71 -5.20
CA TYR A 78 2.04 12.25 -5.22
C TYR A 78 1.66 12.94 -3.91
N ARG A 79 2.10 12.43 -2.76
CA ARG A 79 1.86 13.07 -1.45
C ARG A 79 2.50 14.45 -1.34
N GLU A 80 3.63 14.66 -1.97
CA GLU A 80 4.24 16.01 -2.02
C GLU A 80 3.43 16.98 -2.85
N LEU A 81 2.68 16.48 -3.83
CA LEU A 81 1.85 17.28 -4.71
C LEU A 81 0.41 17.49 -4.20
N MET A 82 -0.07 16.63 -3.29
CA MET A 82 -1.44 16.65 -2.74
C MET A 82 -1.40 16.92 -1.25
N LYS A 83 -1.78 18.11 -0.85
CA LYS A 83 -1.76 18.54 0.56
C LYS A 83 -3.07 19.20 0.97
N THR A 84 -3.31 19.22 2.27
CA THR A 84 -4.42 19.97 2.86
C THR A 84 -4.16 21.48 2.76
N LYS A 85 -5.21 22.29 2.92
CA LYS A 85 -5.07 23.75 2.97
C LYS A 85 -4.03 24.19 3.98
N TRP A 86 -4.07 23.63 5.19
CA TRP A 86 -3.10 23.93 6.24
C TRP A 86 -1.67 23.61 5.84
N GLN A 87 -1.42 22.43 5.27
CA GLN A 87 -0.09 22.04 4.82
C GLN A 87 0.44 22.97 3.74
N TRP A 88 -0.41 23.42 2.79
CA TRP A 88 0.01 24.38 1.77
C TRP A 88 0.36 25.74 2.38
N LEU A 89 -0.45 26.24 3.32
CA LEU A 89 -0.13 27.51 4.01
C LEU A 89 1.18 27.40 4.81
N GLN A 90 1.46 26.27 5.45
CA GLN A 90 2.74 26.03 6.13
C GLN A 90 3.94 26.05 5.17
N GLU A 91 3.76 25.66 3.92
CA GLU A 91 4.77 25.72 2.87
C GLU A 91 4.83 27.07 2.14
N GLY A 92 4.10 28.05 2.60
CA GLY A 92 4.08 29.36 1.97
C GLY A 92 3.31 29.39 0.65
N ARG A 93 2.32 28.54 0.47
CA ARG A 93 1.47 28.51 -0.73
C ARG A 93 0.00 28.66 -0.38
N ILE A 94 -0.74 29.35 -1.22
CA ILE A 94 -2.15 29.65 -1.02
C ILE A 94 -2.97 28.88 -2.08
N PRO A 95 -3.94 28.04 -1.68
CA PRO A 95 -4.87 27.43 -2.62
C PRO A 95 -5.69 28.48 -3.36
N ASN A 96 -5.81 28.33 -4.69
CA ASN A 96 -6.60 29.23 -5.52
C ASN A 96 -8.10 29.17 -5.14
N ALA A 97 -8.84 30.24 -5.39
CA ALA A 97 -10.28 30.28 -5.12
C ALA A 97 -11.06 29.19 -5.87
N ASN A 98 -10.59 28.78 -7.05
CA ASN A 98 -11.15 27.72 -7.88
C ASN A 98 -10.40 26.38 -7.75
N ALA A 99 -9.65 26.18 -6.68
CA ALA A 99 -8.90 24.96 -6.45
C ALA A 99 -9.83 23.75 -6.41
N ARG A 100 -9.42 22.68 -7.09
CA ARG A 100 -10.12 21.39 -7.00
C ARG A 100 -9.63 20.63 -5.77
N TRP A 101 -10.56 20.19 -4.97
CA TRP A 101 -10.34 19.44 -3.75
C TRP A 101 -10.72 17.98 -3.93
N GLU A 102 -9.93 17.07 -3.37
CA GLU A 102 -10.17 15.64 -3.41
C GLU A 102 -10.18 15.09 -1.99
N VAL A 103 -11.17 14.24 -1.68
CA VAL A 103 -11.31 13.64 -0.35
C VAL A 103 -10.28 12.54 -0.15
N GLY A 104 -9.68 12.49 1.04
CA GLY A 104 -8.63 11.52 1.36
C GLY A 104 -9.06 10.07 1.22
N GLU A 105 -10.33 9.75 1.47
CA GLU A 105 -10.87 8.41 1.23
C GLU A 105 -10.75 7.98 -0.24
N GLU A 106 -11.10 8.86 -1.18
CA GLU A 106 -11.00 8.59 -2.62
C GLU A 106 -9.54 8.50 -3.08
N LEU A 107 -8.67 9.34 -2.54
CA LEU A 107 -7.23 9.26 -2.79
C LEU A 107 -6.65 7.94 -2.30
N ASN A 108 -7.07 7.48 -1.13
CA ASN A 108 -6.64 6.18 -0.60
C ASN A 108 -7.08 5.01 -1.49
N LYS A 109 -8.28 5.05 -2.02
CA LYS A 109 -8.77 4.05 -3.00
C LYS A 109 -7.95 4.09 -4.28
N THR A 110 -7.73 5.27 -4.84
CA THR A 110 -6.98 5.47 -6.10
C THR A 110 -5.54 4.98 -6.01
N PHE A 111 -4.86 5.26 -4.89
CA PHE A 111 -3.45 4.89 -4.69
C PHE A 111 -3.25 3.60 -3.92
N ASN A 112 -4.34 2.92 -3.53
CA ASN A 112 -4.29 1.73 -2.69
C ASN A 112 -3.38 1.95 -1.45
N THR A 113 -3.70 2.97 -0.69
CA THR A 113 -2.95 3.42 0.49
C THR A 113 -3.92 3.85 1.58
N CYS A 114 -3.45 3.97 2.82
CA CYS A 114 -4.14 4.62 3.92
C CYS A 114 -3.39 5.87 4.42
N SER A 115 -2.62 6.48 3.54
CA SER A 115 -1.73 7.61 3.87
C SER A 115 -2.47 8.93 4.06
N TYR A 116 -3.66 9.07 3.46
CA TYR A 116 -4.48 10.28 3.54
C TYR A 116 -5.55 10.11 4.61
N GLY A 117 -5.74 11.13 5.44
CA GLY A 117 -6.86 11.16 6.38
C GLY A 117 -8.18 11.14 5.63
N SER A 118 -9.07 10.19 5.94
CA SER A 118 -10.30 9.93 5.18
C SER A 118 -11.24 11.12 5.13
N ASN A 119 -11.28 11.92 6.20
CA ASN A 119 -12.18 13.06 6.37
C ASN A 119 -11.55 14.41 5.95
N TYR A 120 -10.32 14.39 5.42
CA TYR A 120 -9.66 15.62 4.97
C TYR A 120 -9.77 15.78 3.47
N CYS A 121 -9.77 17.03 3.01
CA CYS A 121 -9.65 17.36 1.59
C CYS A 121 -8.24 17.84 1.27
N TYR A 122 -7.80 17.44 0.10
CA TYR A 122 -6.46 17.69 -0.41
C TYR A 122 -6.55 18.41 -1.75
N CYS A 123 -5.61 19.30 -1.98
CA CYS A 123 -5.49 20.09 -3.19
C CYS A 123 -4.12 19.83 -3.83
N HIS A 124 -4.10 19.71 -5.15
CA HIS A 124 -2.87 19.54 -5.88
C HIS A 124 -2.08 20.86 -5.96
N LYS A 125 -0.74 20.80 -5.92
CA LYS A 125 0.17 21.95 -6.03
C LYS A 125 -0.18 22.90 -7.20
N LYS A 126 -0.60 22.37 -8.34
CA LYS A 126 -1.00 23.16 -9.54
C LYS A 126 -2.20 24.09 -9.29
N HIS A 127 -2.98 23.83 -8.25
CA HIS A 127 -4.13 24.66 -7.83
C HIS A 127 -3.76 25.61 -6.67
N THR A 128 -2.48 25.85 -6.46
CA THR A 128 -1.96 26.79 -5.48
C THR A 128 -1.04 27.80 -6.15
N HIS A 129 -0.87 28.94 -5.55
CA HIS A 129 0.07 29.99 -5.97
C HIS A 129 0.96 30.44 -4.81
N GLU A 130 2.07 31.06 -5.15
CA GLU A 130 2.90 31.77 -4.16
C GLU A 130 2.23 33.09 -3.82
N PRO A 131 2.23 33.52 -2.54
CA PRO A 131 1.63 34.80 -2.16
C PRO A 131 2.36 35.94 -2.88
N ILE A 132 1.61 36.96 -3.26
CA ILE A 132 2.15 38.16 -3.91
C ILE A 132 2.96 38.97 -2.90
N ASP A 133 2.52 38.98 -1.66
CA ASP A 133 3.15 39.67 -0.54
C ASP A 133 2.83 38.98 0.81
N ASP A 134 3.43 39.48 1.86
CA ASP A 134 3.24 38.96 3.24
C ASP A 134 1.80 39.20 3.74
N GLU A 135 1.13 40.27 3.28
CA GLU A 135 -0.23 40.60 3.67
C GLU A 135 -1.24 39.55 3.16
N GLU A 136 -1.07 39.11 1.91
CA GLU A 136 -1.89 38.03 1.34
C GLU A 136 -1.76 36.75 2.15
N MET A 137 -0.53 36.37 2.52
CA MET A 137 -0.29 35.18 3.34
C MET A 137 -0.92 35.32 4.73
N GLN A 138 -0.74 36.46 5.39
CA GLN A 138 -1.32 36.70 6.71
C GLN A 138 -2.84 36.63 6.66
N LYS A 139 -3.47 37.18 5.63
CA LYS A 139 -4.90 37.09 5.40
C LYS A 139 -5.37 35.65 5.20
N ALA A 140 -4.67 34.88 4.36
CA ALA A 140 -5.00 33.48 4.13
C ALA A 140 -4.87 32.62 5.41
N MET A 141 -3.86 32.90 6.23
CA MET A 141 -3.68 32.25 7.54
C MET A 141 -4.79 32.64 8.52
N ALA A 142 -5.16 33.92 8.58
CA ALA A 142 -6.24 34.41 9.42
C ALA A 142 -7.59 33.83 9.02
N ASP A 143 -7.90 33.79 7.72
CA ASP A 143 -9.10 33.14 7.19
C ASP A 143 -9.19 31.67 7.56
N TYR A 144 -8.06 30.96 7.51
CA TYR A 144 -8.01 29.56 7.93
C TYR A 144 -8.31 29.40 9.42
N GLN A 145 -7.73 30.25 10.27
CA GLN A 145 -7.96 30.21 11.73
C GLN A 145 -9.39 30.54 12.11
N MET A 146 -10.01 31.51 11.42
CA MET A 146 -11.39 31.93 11.68
C MET A 146 -12.45 30.92 11.22
N ASN A 147 -12.25 30.33 10.04
CA ASN A 147 -13.23 29.44 9.40
C ASN A 147 -12.96 27.97 9.64
N GLY A 148 -11.83 27.65 10.30
CA GLY A 148 -11.41 26.27 10.56
C GLY A 148 -11.22 25.46 9.27
N ASN A 149 -11.48 24.17 9.35
CA ASN A 149 -11.46 23.26 8.19
C ASN A 149 -12.75 23.35 7.36
N SER A 150 -13.40 24.52 7.28
CA SER A 150 -14.58 24.64 6.45
C SER A 150 -14.20 24.38 4.98
N TRP A 151 -14.91 23.47 4.40
CA TRP A 151 -14.76 22.87 3.07
C TRP A 151 -15.34 23.79 1.97
N ALA A 152 -15.07 25.03 2.01
CA ALA A 152 -15.51 25.93 0.96
C ALA A 152 -14.31 26.62 0.31
#